data_9674cda215e252d195285928e79972d2
#
_entry.id   9674cda215e252d195285928e79972d2
#
_cell.length_a   1.000
_cell.length_b   1.000
_cell.length_c   1.000
_cell.angle_alpha   90.00
_cell.angle_beta   90.00
_cell.angle_gamma   90.00
#
_symmetry.space_group_name_H-M   'P 1'
#
loop_
_entity.id
_entity.type
_entity.pdbx_description
1 polymer ?
#
loop_
_entity_poly.entity_id
_entity_poly.type
_entity_poly.pdbx_seq_one_letter_code
_entity_poly.pdbx_strand_id
1 'polypeptide(L)'
;LTERSVEVENQKWNQAVQDKEVHIRNLEAMRAEENRIWSEREKSLQEQLKNDKEDFLKREEQLQSELRQQAECIRQKDAKAQEREKANQRLQEELSHYKEHYLAAIGQREELNRQLAAVQKDYQEISTAFFWRVTKPLRVIVNAIERPFREMVFVQLVRKGFGCLHEHGWGYTWKKVMDWRKNRQDYVSVGNKPLFTEEELEKQRQEHFPKQVKFSIVVPLFNTPEKFLREMIQSVLDQTYADWELCMADGSDSEHRDVEKICRQYIKHDHRIKYQKLEKNLGISGNTNACLEMAEGDYIGLFDHDDLLHPAALHEVMCAVCEQGADFIYTDENTFHETPKDAFCPHFKPDYAPDTLRSYNYICHFTVFQKKLLKEAGAFRSEFDGSQDYDMVLRLTEYAHKIVHIPEILYYWRAHKNSVAESIGAKPYTLAAARSALQEHLKRIDLNGKVEDAK
;
A
#
# COMPACT_ATOMS: atom_id res chain seq x y z
N LEU A 1 -39.97 -1.77 -1.90
CA LEU A 1 -38.53 -1.58 -1.79
C LEU A 1 -37.98 -1.70 -3.20
N THR A 2 -37.41 -0.61 -3.75
CA THR A 2 -36.88 -0.59 -5.12
C THR A 2 -35.57 -1.41 -5.17
N GLU A 3 -35.34 -2.14 -6.26
CA GLU A 3 -34.11 -2.92 -6.53
C GLU A 3 -32.85 -2.17 -6.11
N ARG A 4 -32.81 -0.87 -6.28
CA ARG A 4 -31.74 0.05 -5.91
C ARG A 4 -31.48 0.14 -4.40
N SER A 5 -32.52 0.02 -3.57
CA SER A 5 -32.37 0.05 -2.11
C SER A 5 -31.73 -1.24 -1.58
N VAL A 6 -32.00 -2.37 -2.25
CA VAL A 6 -31.44 -3.68 -1.90
C VAL A 6 -29.98 -3.80 -2.33
N GLU A 7 -29.63 -3.21 -3.47
CA GLU A 7 -28.24 -3.23 -3.97
C GLU A 7 -27.29 -2.38 -3.10
N VAL A 8 -27.78 -1.23 -2.62
CA VAL A 8 -27.05 -0.39 -1.65
C VAL A 8 -26.92 -1.08 -0.29
N GLU A 9 -27.96 -1.78 0.13
CA GLU A 9 -27.96 -2.52 1.39
C GLU A 9 -27.00 -3.73 1.32
N ASN A 10 -26.96 -4.43 0.19
CA ASN A 10 -25.99 -5.50 -0.09
C ASN A 10 -24.56 -5.00 -0.16
N GLN A 11 -24.29 -3.83 -0.74
CA GLN A 11 -22.94 -3.23 -0.74
C GLN A 11 -22.49 -2.85 0.67
N LYS A 12 -23.36 -2.26 1.48
CA LYS A 12 -23.08 -1.97 2.89
C LYS A 12 -22.81 -3.25 3.70
N TRP A 13 -23.58 -4.31 3.43
CA TRP A 13 -23.38 -5.61 4.05
C TRP A 13 -22.04 -6.23 3.65
N ASN A 14 -21.71 -6.24 2.36
CA ASN A 14 -20.44 -6.76 1.87
C ASN A 14 -19.24 -5.98 2.47
N GLN A 15 -19.35 -4.66 2.56
CA GLN A 15 -18.31 -3.83 3.18
C GLN A 15 -18.20 -4.14 4.69
N ALA A 16 -19.32 -4.22 5.41
CA ALA A 16 -19.32 -4.54 6.83
C ALA A 16 -18.76 -5.95 7.13
N VAL A 17 -18.99 -6.90 6.24
CA VAL A 17 -18.40 -8.25 6.34
C VAL A 17 -16.89 -8.19 6.10
N GLN A 18 -16.43 -7.52 5.06
CA GLN A 18 -15.00 -7.34 4.79
C GLN A 18 -14.27 -6.64 5.95
N ASP A 19 -14.87 -5.58 6.50
CA ASP A 19 -14.30 -4.86 7.65
C ASP A 19 -14.18 -5.77 8.89
N LYS A 20 -15.18 -6.63 9.11
CA LYS A 20 -15.15 -7.63 10.20
C LYS A 20 -14.15 -8.76 9.96
N GLU A 21 -14.02 -9.25 8.74
CA GLU A 21 -13.01 -10.26 8.39
C GLU A 21 -11.57 -9.73 8.54
N VAL A 22 -11.34 -8.47 8.16
CA VAL A 22 -10.05 -7.80 8.39
C VAL A 22 -9.77 -7.67 9.89
N HIS A 23 -10.78 -7.30 10.68
CA HIS A 23 -10.64 -7.21 12.13
C HIS A 23 -10.33 -8.57 12.78
N ILE A 24 -10.99 -9.62 12.34
CA ILE A 24 -10.75 -11.01 12.82
C ILE A 24 -9.33 -11.46 12.46
N ARG A 25 -8.88 -11.24 11.21
CA ARG A 25 -7.50 -11.60 10.80
C ARG A 25 -6.44 -10.85 11.59
N ASN A 26 -6.68 -9.57 11.92
CA ASN A 26 -5.78 -8.80 12.75
C ASN A 26 -5.69 -9.35 14.18
N LEU A 27 -6.80 -9.78 14.75
CA LEU A 27 -6.85 -10.43 16.05
C LEU A 27 -6.16 -11.81 16.05
N GLU A 28 -6.32 -12.58 14.96
CA GLU A 28 -5.64 -13.87 14.76
C GLU A 28 -4.12 -13.71 14.61
N ALA A 29 -3.68 -12.68 13.87
CA ALA A 29 -2.26 -12.35 13.72
C ALA A 29 -1.62 -11.91 15.05
N MET A 30 -2.30 -11.09 15.84
CA MET A 30 -1.85 -10.71 17.18
C MET A 30 -1.71 -11.93 18.09
N ARG A 31 -2.65 -12.87 18.03
CA ARG A 31 -2.61 -14.10 18.81
C ARG A 31 -1.44 -15.02 18.41
N ALA A 32 -1.14 -15.12 17.12
CA ALA A 32 0.00 -15.90 16.64
C ALA A 32 1.34 -15.35 17.13
N GLU A 33 1.50 -14.03 17.14
CA GLU A 33 2.70 -13.37 17.66
C GLU A 33 2.83 -13.52 19.19
N GLU A 34 1.73 -13.40 19.93
CA GLU A 34 1.73 -13.69 21.37
C GLU A 34 2.14 -15.16 21.65
N ASN A 35 1.68 -16.12 20.85
CA ASN A 35 2.07 -17.51 21.01
C ASN A 35 3.56 -17.74 20.71
N ARG A 36 4.15 -16.98 19.76
CA ARG A 36 5.58 -17.03 19.47
C ARG A 36 6.40 -16.48 20.64
N ILE A 37 6.02 -15.31 21.15
CA ILE A 37 6.66 -14.68 22.33
C ILE A 37 6.57 -15.63 23.54
N TRP A 38 5.44 -16.33 23.67
CA TRP A 38 5.27 -17.33 24.72
C TRP A 38 6.21 -18.53 24.56
N SER A 39 6.36 -19.04 23.34
CA SER A 39 7.26 -20.18 23.08
C SER A 39 8.73 -19.84 23.33
N GLU A 40 9.14 -18.64 22.95
CA GLU A 40 10.53 -18.13 23.20
C GLU A 40 10.75 -17.89 24.70
N ARG A 41 9.72 -17.37 25.39
CA ARG A 41 9.77 -17.15 26.85
C ARG A 41 9.76 -18.48 27.61
N GLU A 42 9.04 -19.46 27.11
CA GLU A 42 9.01 -20.82 27.65
C GLU A 42 10.35 -21.53 27.49
N LYS A 43 11.00 -21.38 26.30
CA LYS A 43 12.36 -21.90 26.08
C LYS A 43 13.38 -21.22 26.99
N SER A 44 13.26 -19.91 27.14
CA SER A 44 14.13 -19.13 28.05
C SER A 44 13.96 -19.55 29.53
N LEU A 45 12.73 -19.79 29.94
CA LEU A 45 12.43 -20.31 31.29
C LEU A 45 12.94 -21.76 31.49
N GLN A 46 12.86 -22.60 30.45
CA GLN A 46 13.38 -23.96 30.51
C GLN A 46 14.93 -23.99 30.58
N GLU A 47 15.59 -23.06 29.91
CA GLU A 47 17.04 -22.93 29.95
C GLU A 47 17.54 -22.36 31.28
N GLN A 48 16.80 -21.38 31.86
CA GLN A 48 17.08 -20.90 33.23
C GLN A 48 16.89 -22.01 34.25
N LEU A 49 15.83 -22.78 34.18
CA LEU A 49 15.59 -23.94 35.05
C LEU A 49 16.68 -25.00 34.94
N LYS A 50 17.28 -25.18 33.75
CA LYS A 50 18.39 -26.12 33.54
C LYS A 50 19.68 -25.63 34.19
N ASN A 51 19.96 -24.33 34.09
CA ASN A 51 21.12 -23.72 34.72
C ASN A 51 20.95 -23.61 36.25
N ASP A 52 19.73 -23.36 36.72
CA ASP A 52 19.43 -23.30 38.16
C ASP A 52 19.49 -24.71 38.84
N LYS A 53 19.30 -25.77 38.05
CA LYS A 53 19.48 -27.15 38.58
C LYS A 53 20.91 -27.46 39.06
N GLU A 54 21.88 -26.83 38.50
CA GLU A 54 23.28 -26.99 38.93
C GLU A 54 23.59 -26.22 40.22
N ASP A 55 22.85 -25.12 40.48
CA ASP A 55 22.97 -24.35 41.72
C ASP A 55 21.97 -24.76 42.83
N PHE A 56 21.07 -25.69 42.48
CA PHE A 56 19.94 -26.12 43.32
C PHE A 56 20.35 -26.69 44.67
N LEU A 57 21.46 -27.33 44.77
CA LEU A 57 21.96 -27.98 46.02
C LEU A 57 22.40 -26.97 47.11
N LYS A 58 22.51 -25.69 46.80
CA LYS A 58 22.99 -24.65 47.74
C LYS A 58 21.91 -23.72 48.31
N ARG A 59 20.67 -23.76 47.80
CA ARG A 59 19.70 -22.72 48.13
C ARG A 59 18.26 -23.23 48.32
N GLU A 60 18.06 -24.20 49.22
CA GLU A 60 16.72 -24.82 49.45
C GLU A 60 15.63 -23.82 49.90
N GLU A 61 15.97 -22.79 50.67
CA GLU A 61 15.02 -21.75 51.10
C GLU A 61 14.59 -20.80 49.98
N GLN A 62 15.47 -20.51 49.03
CA GLN A 62 15.17 -19.64 47.90
C GLN A 62 14.24 -20.33 46.89
N LEU A 63 14.34 -21.64 46.77
CA LEU A 63 13.55 -22.44 45.86
C LEU A 63 12.06 -22.48 46.20
N GLN A 64 11.73 -22.50 47.49
CA GLN A 64 10.32 -22.48 47.95
C GLN A 64 9.64 -21.14 47.62
N SER A 65 10.38 -20.02 47.66
CA SER A 65 9.87 -18.70 47.29
C SER A 65 9.67 -18.61 45.78
N GLU A 66 10.64 -19.14 44.99
CA GLU A 66 10.58 -19.14 43.53
C GLU A 66 9.48 -20.09 42.98
N LEU A 67 9.28 -21.25 43.61
CA LEU A 67 8.17 -22.16 43.30
C LEU A 67 6.80 -21.53 43.53
N ARG A 68 6.64 -20.74 44.62
CA ARG A 68 5.39 -20.01 44.87
C ARG A 68 5.15 -18.94 43.81
N GLN A 69 6.17 -18.18 43.41
CA GLN A 69 6.08 -17.19 42.34
C GLN A 69 5.77 -17.85 40.96
N GLN A 70 6.36 -19.00 40.68
CA GLN A 70 6.07 -19.74 39.44
C GLN A 70 4.65 -20.32 39.42
N ALA A 71 4.18 -20.86 40.56
CA ALA A 71 2.79 -21.34 40.69
C ALA A 71 1.77 -20.21 40.51
N GLU A 72 2.08 -19.02 41.04
CA GLU A 72 1.25 -17.83 40.84
C GLU A 72 1.26 -17.38 39.35
N CYS A 73 2.44 -17.38 38.71
CA CYS A 73 2.59 -17.07 37.29
C CYS A 73 1.86 -18.08 36.39
N ILE A 74 1.87 -19.39 36.76
CA ILE A 74 1.11 -20.44 36.02
C ILE A 74 -0.40 -20.21 36.21
N ARG A 75 -0.88 -19.93 37.43
CA ARG A 75 -2.30 -19.61 37.67
C ARG A 75 -2.76 -18.38 36.87
N GLN A 76 -1.94 -17.35 36.80
CA GLN A 76 -2.25 -16.16 35.99
C GLN A 76 -2.24 -16.48 34.47
N LYS A 77 -1.38 -17.40 34.03
CA LYS A 77 -1.34 -17.89 32.65
C LYS A 77 -2.56 -18.71 32.29
N ASP A 78 -2.95 -19.64 33.16
CA ASP A 78 -4.14 -20.48 32.95
C ASP A 78 -5.42 -19.63 32.96
N ALA A 79 -5.51 -18.63 33.84
CA ALA A 79 -6.62 -17.69 33.86
C ALA A 79 -6.69 -16.88 32.54
N LYS A 80 -5.55 -16.38 32.02
CA LYS A 80 -5.49 -15.69 30.71
C LYS A 80 -5.80 -16.63 29.55
N ALA A 81 -5.36 -17.89 29.59
CA ALA A 81 -5.66 -18.88 28.55
C ALA A 81 -7.17 -19.19 28.53
N GLN A 82 -7.81 -19.40 29.70
CA GLN A 82 -9.25 -19.60 29.80
C GLN A 82 -10.06 -18.38 29.34
N GLU A 83 -9.58 -17.17 29.65
CA GLU A 83 -10.22 -15.93 29.18
C GLU A 83 -10.15 -15.78 27.66
N ARG A 84 -9.01 -16.17 27.05
CA ARG A 84 -8.81 -16.20 25.59
C ARG A 84 -9.67 -17.27 24.92
N GLU A 85 -9.81 -18.42 25.53
CA GLU A 85 -10.64 -19.50 24.97
C GLU A 85 -12.12 -19.10 24.98
N LYS A 86 -12.59 -18.44 26.04
CA LYS A 86 -13.94 -17.85 26.10
C LYS A 86 -14.13 -16.74 25.07
N ALA A 87 -13.13 -15.89 24.88
CA ALA A 87 -13.17 -14.83 23.86
C ALA A 87 -13.21 -15.44 22.43
N ASN A 88 -12.45 -16.50 22.18
CA ASN A 88 -12.47 -17.24 20.92
C ASN A 88 -13.83 -17.90 20.63
N GLN A 89 -14.43 -18.51 21.65
CA GLN A 89 -15.75 -19.12 21.49
C GLN A 89 -16.79 -18.05 21.11
N ARG A 90 -16.77 -16.89 21.77
CA ARG A 90 -17.66 -15.76 21.41
C ARG A 90 -17.44 -15.28 19.99
N LEU A 91 -16.17 -15.12 19.57
CA LEU A 91 -15.83 -14.71 18.21
C LEU A 91 -16.27 -15.76 17.17
N GLN A 92 -16.18 -17.05 17.48
CA GLN A 92 -16.68 -18.10 16.60
C GLN A 92 -18.20 -18.09 16.51
N GLU A 93 -18.91 -17.83 17.60
CA GLU A 93 -20.37 -17.68 17.61
C GLU A 93 -20.79 -16.45 16.80
N GLU A 94 -20.12 -15.30 16.98
CA GLU A 94 -20.36 -14.11 16.18
C GLU A 94 -20.06 -14.36 14.68
N LEU A 95 -18.96 -15.01 14.37
CA LEU A 95 -18.61 -15.35 12.99
C LEU A 95 -19.64 -16.28 12.35
N SER A 96 -20.14 -17.26 13.09
CA SER A 96 -21.19 -18.18 12.62
C SER A 96 -22.49 -17.39 12.33
N HIS A 97 -22.87 -16.50 13.23
CA HIS A 97 -24.03 -15.64 13.04
C HIS A 97 -23.90 -14.72 11.82
N TYR A 98 -22.72 -14.08 11.64
CA TYR A 98 -22.46 -13.27 10.44
C TYR A 98 -22.46 -14.10 9.16
N LYS A 99 -21.92 -15.34 9.17
CA LYS A 99 -21.98 -16.24 8.02
C LYS A 99 -23.39 -16.62 7.63
N GLU A 100 -24.25 -16.93 8.59
CA GLU A 100 -25.66 -17.23 8.34
C GLU A 100 -26.39 -16.04 7.72
N HIS A 101 -26.22 -14.85 8.29
CA HIS A 101 -26.81 -13.62 7.74
C HIS A 101 -26.26 -13.27 6.34
N TYR A 102 -24.96 -13.49 6.12
CA TYR A 102 -24.33 -13.28 4.81
C TYR A 102 -24.88 -14.25 3.76
N LEU A 103 -25.02 -15.52 4.08
CA LEU A 103 -25.61 -16.52 3.18
C LEU A 103 -27.09 -16.23 2.87
N ALA A 104 -27.86 -15.79 3.87
CA ALA A 104 -29.23 -15.38 3.68
C ALA A 104 -29.33 -14.14 2.74
N ALA A 105 -28.43 -13.14 2.90
CA ALA A 105 -28.36 -11.96 2.05
C ALA A 105 -27.95 -12.31 0.61
N ILE A 106 -27.01 -13.26 0.42
CA ILE A 106 -26.68 -13.78 -0.91
C ILE A 106 -27.89 -14.43 -1.58
N GLY A 107 -28.61 -15.28 -0.86
CA GLY A 107 -29.83 -15.91 -1.38
C GLY A 107 -30.88 -14.90 -1.82
N GLN A 108 -31.12 -13.85 -1.01
CA GLN A 108 -32.02 -12.76 -1.37
C GLN A 108 -31.53 -11.98 -2.61
N ARG A 109 -30.22 -11.72 -2.70
CA ARG A 109 -29.62 -11.04 -3.86
C ARG A 109 -29.78 -11.85 -5.14
N GLU A 110 -29.57 -13.18 -5.08
CA GLU A 110 -29.72 -14.06 -6.24
C GLU A 110 -31.16 -14.11 -6.71
N GLU A 111 -32.11 -14.13 -5.79
CA GLU A 111 -33.56 -14.08 -6.13
C GLU A 111 -33.93 -12.74 -6.75
N LEU A 112 -33.45 -11.62 -6.20
CA LEU A 112 -33.67 -10.30 -6.81
C LEU A 112 -33.01 -10.15 -8.18
N ASN A 113 -31.82 -10.71 -8.36
CA ASN A 113 -31.15 -10.71 -9.67
C ASN A 113 -31.95 -11.52 -10.72
N ARG A 114 -32.59 -12.61 -10.31
CA ARG A 114 -33.50 -13.38 -11.20
C ARG A 114 -34.73 -12.55 -11.58
N GLN A 115 -35.34 -11.85 -10.62
CA GLN A 115 -36.47 -10.96 -10.87
C GLN A 115 -36.07 -9.78 -11.75
N LEU A 116 -34.88 -9.18 -11.50
CA LEU A 116 -34.32 -8.09 -12.31
C LEU A 116 -34.07 -8.53 -13.76
N ALA A 117 -33.51 -9.72 -13.97
CA ALA A 117 -33.27 -10.28 -15.30
C ALA A 117 -34.60 -10.49 -16.07
N ALA A 118 -35.67 -10.92 -15.40
CA ALA A 118 -36.99 -11.04 -16.01
C ALA A 118 -37.56 -9.67 -16.41
N VAL A 119 -37.50 -8.68 -15.51
CA VAL A 119 -37.99 -7.30 -15.80
C VAL A 119 -37.13 -6.65 -16.88
N GLN A 120 -35.79 -6.85 -16.89
CA GLN A 120 -34.94 -6.33 -17.94
C GLN A 120 -35.25 -6.91 -19.33
N LYS A 121 -35.60 -8.21 -19.38
CA LYS A 121 -36.04 -8.85 -20.61
C LYS A 121 -37.33 -8.22 -21.15
N ASP A 122 -38.33 -8.04 -20.32
CA ASP A 122 -39.59 -7.42 -20.67
C ASP A 122 -39.39 -5.94 -21.10
N TYR A 123 -38.50 -5.20 -20.38
CA TYR A 123 -38.15 -3.84 -20.73
C TYR A 123 -37.38 -3.72 -22.05
N GLN A 124 -36.49 -4.65 -22.35
CA GLN A 124 -35.78 -4.67 -23.64
C GLN A 124 -36.76 -4.93 -24.81
N GLU A 125 -37.71 -5.80 -24.65
CA GLU A 125 -38.74 -6.04 -25.68
C GLU A 125 -39.60 -4.80 -25.94
N ILE A 126 -39.94 -4.03 -24.91
CA ILE A 126 -40.75 -2.79 -25.04
C ILE A 126 -39.88 -1.63 -25.56
N SER A 127 -38.63 -1.49 -25.07
CA SER A 127 -37.79 -0.32 -25.40
C SER A 127 -37.18 -0.40 -26.81
N THR A 128 -36.89 -1.59 -27.32
CA THR A 128 -36.34 -1.75 -28.67
C THR A 128 -37.33 -1.30 -29.75
N ALA A 129 -38.60 -1.46 -29.56
CA ALA A 129 -39.59 -1.04 -30.54
C ALA A 129 -39.83 0.48 -30.60
N PHE A 130 -39.84 1.16 -29.44
CA PHE A 130 -40.13 2.58 -29.33
C PHE A 130 -38.89 3.48 -29.45
N PHE A 131 -37.82 3.15 -28.73
CA PHE A 131 -36.61 3.97 -28.66
C PHE A 131 -35.83 4.02 -29.98
N TRP A 132 -35.83 2.91 -30.75
CA TRP A 132 -35.18 2.83 -32.06
C TRP A 132 -35.81 3.75 -33.09
N ARG A 133 -37.13 3.98 -33.04
CA ARG A 133 -37.82 4.87 -33.98
C ARG A 133 -37.65 6.35 -33.65
N VAL A 134 -37.61 6.72 -32.36
CA VAL A 134 -37.60 8.13 -31.91
C VAL A 134 -36.17 8.71 -31.91
N THR A 135 -35.15 7.92 -31.63
CA THR A 135 -33.78 8.43 -31.49
C THR A 135 -32.90 8.33 -32.76
N LYS A 136 -33.44 7.76 -33.85
CA LYS A 136 -32.71 7.65 -35.11
C LYS A 136 -32.20 9.00 -35.67
N PRO A 137 -32.96 10.10 -35.68
CA PRO A 137 -32.45 11.40 -36.16
C PRO A 137 -31.43 12.04 -35.21
N LEU A 138 -31.61 11.88 -33.90
CA LEU A 138 -30.65 12.42 -32.92
C LEU A 138 -29.28 11.75 -32.96
N ARG A 139 -29.20 10.44 -33.22
CA ARG A 139 -27.95 9.72 -33.36
C ARG A 139 -27.09 10.13 -34.57
N VAL A 140 -27.74 10.52 -35.66
CA VAL A 140 -27.02 11.04 -36.83
C VAL A 140 -26.35 12.38 -36.52
N ILE A 141 -27.02 13.24 -35.74
CA ILE A 141 -26.49 14.54 -35.31
C ILE A 141 -25.34 14.36 -34.29
N VAL A 142 -25.52 13.49 -33.31
CA VAL A 142 -24.48 13.21 -32.28
C VAL A 142 -23.21 12.61 -32.91
N ASN A 143 -23.36 11.65 -33.83
CA ASN A 143 -22.19 11.07 -34.52
C ASN A 143 -21.44 12.05 -35.43
N ALA A 144 -22.12 13.07 -35.96
CA ALA A 144 -21.51 14.13 -36.76
C ALA A 144 -20.74 15.15 -35.89
N ILE A 145 -21.17 15.37 -34.66
CA ILE A 145 -20.53 16.29 -33.70
C ILE A 145 -19.38 15.61 -32.94
N GLU A 146 -19.42 14.28 -32.72
CA GLU A 146 -18.40 13.54 -31.96
C GLU A 146 -17.03 13.43 -32.66
N ARG A 147 -16.97 13.50 -33.99
CA ARG A 147 -15.70 13.31 -34.73
C ARG A 147 -14.56 14.26 -34.37
N PRO A 148 -14.76 15.59 -34.13
CA PRO A 148 -13.67 16.50 -33.78
C PRO A 148 -13.33 16.58 -32.29
N PHE A 149 -14.15 16.00 -31.39
CA PHE A 149 -14.02 16.18 -29.94
C PHE A 149 -13.62 14.89 -29.16
N ARG A 150 -13.17 13.87 -29.88
CA ARG A 150 -12.87 12.53 -29.29
C ARG A 150 -11.80 12.51 -28.20
N GLU A 151 -11.04 13.57 -28.05
CA GLU A 151 -9.88 13.64 -27.13
C GLU A 151 -10.09 14.53 -25.89
N MET A 152 -11.23 15.15 -25.71
CA MET A 152 -11.48 15.99 -24.53
C MET A 152 -12.02 15.18 -23.35
N VAL A 153 -11.38 15.30 -22.18
CA VAL A 153 -11.76 14.66 -20.90
C VAL A 153 -13.25 14.87 -20.56
N PHE A 154 -13.80 16.03 -20.89
CA PHE A 154 -15.22 16.35 -20.69
C PHE A 154 -16.14 15.41 -21.50
N VAL A 155 -15.77 15.08 -22.73
CA VAL A 155 -16.55 14.16 -23.59
C VAL A 155 -16.50 12.73 -23.06
N GLN A 156 -15.38 12.30 -22.48
CA GLN A 156 -15.27 10.99 -21.83
C GLN A 156 -16.13 10.91 -20.54
N LEU A 157 -16.18 11.96 -19.75
CA LEU A 157 -17.03 12.04 -18.55
C LEU A 157 -18.53 12.06 -18.93
N VAL A 158 -18.89 12.85 -19.93
CA VAL A 158 -20.25 12.90 -20.46
C VAL A 158 -20.65 11.53 -21.04
N ARG A 159 -19.76 10.88 -21.77
CA ARG A 159 -19.99 9.54 -22.35
C ARG A 159 -20.14 8.45 -21.27
N LYS A 160 -19.31 8.46 -20.23
CA LYS A 160 -19.46 7.57 -19.04
C LYS A 160 -20.77 7.85 -18.30
N GLY A 161 -21.14 9.12 -18.14
CA GLY A 161 -22.42 9.54 -17.55
C GLY A 161 -23.63 9.10 -18.36
N PHE A 162 -23.57 9.25 -19.69
CA PHE A 162 -24.63 8.79 -20.59
C PHE A 162 -24.72 7.26 -20.68
N GLY A 163 -23.57 6.54 -20.64
CA GLY A 163 -23.57 5.08 -20.56
C GLY A 163 -24.26 4.59 -19.28
N CYS A 164 -23.88 5.15 -18.16
CA CYS A 164 -24.48 4.83 -16.86
C CYS A 164 -25.99 5.20 -16.80
N LEU A 165 -26.38 6.32 -17.43
CA LEU A 165 -27.77 6.77 -17.55
C LEU A 165 -28.59 5.81 -18.40
N HIS A 166 -28.00 5.31 -19.49
CA HIS A 166 -28.66 4.38 -20.40
C HIS A 166 -28.83 2.98 -19.78
N GLU A 167 -27.82 2.51 -19.03
CA GLU A 167 -27.84 1.16 -18.44
C GLU A 167 -28.65 1.09 -17.13
N HIS A 168 -28.67 2.17 -16.34
CA HIS A 168 -29.17 2.14 -14.97
C HIS A 168 -30.22 3.25 -14.65
N GLY A 169 -30.53 4.13 -15.59
CA GLY A 169 -31.50 5.20 -15.45
C GLY A 169 -31.02 6.40 -14.64
N TRP A 170 -31.79 7.51 -14.73
CA TRP A 170 -31.43 8.82 -14.18
C TRP A 170 -31.21 8.83 -12.67
N GLY A 171 -32.06 8.14 -11.91
CA GLY A 171 -32.00 8.10 -10.44
C GLY A 171 -30.73 7.42 -9.93
N TYR A 172 -30.30 6.32 -10.55
CA TYR A 172 -29.05 5.60 -10.21
C TYR A 172 -27.80 6.41 -10.57
N THR A 173 -27.78 6.99 -11.78
CA THR A 173 -26.67 7.82 -12.25
C THR A 173 -26.47 9.04 -11.35
N TRP A 174 -27.55 9.72 -10.98
CA TRP A 174 -27.51 10.87 -10.07
C TRP A 174 -27.04 10.47 -8.67
N LYS A 175 -27.53 9.35 -8.14
CA LYS A 175 -27.08 8.82 -6.84
C LYS A 175 -25.58 8.48 -6.88
N LYS A 176 -25.11 7.81 -7.93
CA LYS A 176 -23.69 7.48 -8.11
C LYS A 176 -22.80 8.71 -8.21
N VAL A 177 -23.26 9.77 -8.89
CA VAL A 177 -22.56 11.06 -8.95
C VAL A 177 -22.54 11.73 -7.56
N MET A 178 -23.64 11.69 -6.82
CA MET A 178 -23.70 12.27 -5.47
C MET A 178 -22.88 11.46 -4.46
N ASP A 179 -22.92 10.12 -4.53
CA ASP A 179 -22.12 9.23 -3.69
C ASP A 179 -20.62 9.38 -4.01
N TRP A 180 -20.25 9.50 -5.29
CA TRP A 180 -18.87 9.81 -5.69
C TRP A 180 -18.41 11.17 -5.15
N ARG A 181 -19.28 12.21 -5.22
CA ARG A 181 -18.98 13.54 -4.70
C ARG A 181 -18.87 13.55 -3.17
N LYS A 182 -19.73 12.81 -2.47
CA LYS A 182 -19.70 12.66 -1.01
C LYS A 182 -18.46 11.87 -0.57
N ASN A 183 -18.23 10.70 -1.16
CA ASN A 183 -17.07 9.87 -0.85
C ASN A 183 -15.76 10.62 -1.14
N ARG A 184 -15.70 11.38 -2.24
CA ARG A 184 -14.54 12.23 -2.52
C ARG A 184 -14.31 13.29 -1.44
N GLN A 185 -15.37 13.91 -0.90
CA GLN A 185 -15.24 14.87 0.20
C GLN A 185 -14.78 14.19 1.49
N ASP A 186 -15.29 13.00 1.79
CA ASP A 186 -14.91 12.25 2.98
C ASP A 186 -13.45 11.75 2.89
N TYR A 187 -13.02 11.21 1.74
CA TYR A 187 -11.61 10.81 1.52
C TYR A 187 -10.66 12.02 1.54
N VAL A 188 -11.03 13.11 0.91
CA VAL A 188 -10.26 14.36 0.95
C VAL A 188 -10.18 14.91 2.37
N SER A 189 -11.22 14.76 3.21
CA SER A 189 -11.22 15.24 4.59
C SER A 189 -10.30 14.42 5.51
N VAL A 190 -10.14 13.12 5.26
CA VAL A 190 -9.28 12.24 6.06
C VAL A 190 -7.81 12.37 5.64
N GLY A 191 -7.53 12.44 4.32
CA GLY A 191 -6.17 12.50 3.78
C GLY A 191 -5.53 13.88 3.75
N ASN A 192 -6.30 14.97 3.97
CA ASN A 192 -5.82 16.35 3.83
C ASN A 192 -5.72 17.12 5.15
N LYS A 193 -5.92 16.49 6.30
CA LYS A 193 -5.49 17.09 7.55
C LYS A 193 -3.96 17.13 7.53
N PRO A 194 -3.33 18.28 7.81
CA PRO A 194 -1.88 18.30 7.96
C PRO A 194 -1.52 17.31 9.07
N LEU A 195 -0.69 16.33 8.72
CA LEU A 195 -0.22 15.28 9.63
C LEU A 195 0.55 15.90 10.80
N PHE A 196 1.36 16.92 10.46
CA PHE A 196 2.13 17.71 11.41
C PHE A 196 1.89 19.20 11.16
N THR A 197 1.86 19.99 12.24
CA THR A 197 1.87 21.44 12.17
C THR A 197 3.28 21.96 11.84
N GLU A 198 3.42 23.18 11.35
CA GLU A 198 4.74 23.79 11.12
C GLU A 198 5.59 23.84 12.39
N GLU A 199 4.97 24.01 13.55
CA GLU A 199 5.66 24.00 14.84
C GLU A 199 6.24 22.62 15.17
N GLU A 200 5.51 21.56 14.88
CA GLU A 200 5.97 20.17 15.04
C GLU A 200 7.09 19.83 14.07
N LEU A 201 6.98 20.24 12.79
CA LEU A 201 8.03 20.07 11.81
C LEU A 201 9.31 20.82 12.22
N GLU A 202 9.18 22.02 12.79
CA GLU A 202 10.34 22.77 13.30
C GLU A 202 10.99 22.09 14.51
N LYS A 203 10.21 21.48 15.40
CA LYS A 203 10.73 20.67 16.49
C LYS A 203 11.49 19.44 15.98
N GLN A 204 10.97 18.77 14.93
CA GLN A 204 11.65 17.65 14.30
C GLN A 204 13.03 18.05 13.73
N ARG A 205 13.16 19.24 13.12
CA ARG A 205 14.46 19.75 12.62
C ARG A 205 15.51 19.93 13.72
N GLN A 206 15.07 20.17 14.94
CA GLN A 206 15.94 20.41 16.09
C GLN A 206 16.17 19.14 16.93
N GLU A 207 15.49 18.06 16.60
CA GLU A 207 15.58 16.81 17.35
C GLU A 207 16.93 16.11 17.12
N HIS A 208 17.50 15.57 18.20
CA HIS A 208 18.77 14.87 18.19
C HIS A 208 18.53 13.40 18.50
N PHE A 209 18.80 12.56 17.52
CA PHE A 209 18.69 11.11 17.68
C PHE A 209 19.93 10.52 18.34
N PRO A 210 19.77 9.47 19.18
CA PRO A 210 20.89 8.80 19.85
C PRO A 210 21.84 8.09 18.89
N LYS A 211 21.37 7.80 17.67
CA LYS A 211 22.13 7.21 16.58
C LYS A 211 21.97 8.09 15.34
N GLN A 212 23.07 8.37 14.67
CA GLN A 212 23.01 9.01 13.36
C GLN A 212 23.01 7.95 12.26
N VAL A 213 22.10 8.10 11.31
CA VAL A 213 21.90 7.21 10.17
C VAL A 213 21.73 8.05 8.92
N LYS A 214 22.53 7.80 7.90
CA LYS A 214 22.40 8.47 6.61
C LYS A 214 21.45 7.71 5.71
N PHE A 215 20.46 8.42 5.14
CA PHE A 215 19.54 7.87 4.16
C PHE A 215 19.98 8.21 2.74
N SER A 216 20.06 7.21 1.84
CA SER A 216 20.21 7.43 0.41
C SER A 216 18.84 7.32 -0.26
N ILE A 217 18.29 8.42 -0.72
CA ILE A 217 17.05 8.44 -1.51
C ILE A 217 17.45 8.19 -2.96
N VAL A 218 16.97 7.10 -3.56
CA VAL A 218 17.34 6.70 -4.92
C VAL A 218 16.19 6.99 -5.88
N VAL A 219 16.47 7.75 -6.94
CA VAL A 219 15.48 8.22 -7.91
C VAL A 219 15.96 7.97 -9.33
N PRO A 220 15.44 6.94 -10.01
CA PRO A 220 15.71 6.73 -11.42
C PRO A 220 14.95 7.77 -12.26
N LEU A 221 15.66 8.49 -13.15
CA LEU A 221 15.07 9.50 -14.02
C LEU A 221 14.97 8.99 -15.45
N PHE A 222 13.81 9.25 -16.08
CA PHE A 222 13.62 9.07 -17.52
C PHE A 222 12.57 10.03 -18.06
N ASN A 223 12.99 11.01 -18.87
CA ASN A 223 12.14 12.01 -19.53
C ASN A 223 11.19 12.74 -18.57
N THR A 224 11.69 13.01 -17.36
CA THR A 224 10.90 13.59 -16.28
C THR A 224 10.48 15.02 -16.62
N PRO A 225 9.18 15.37 -16.57
CA PRO A 225 8.73 16.75 -16.77
C PRO A 225 9.39 17.71 -15.77
N GLU A 226 9.81 18.89 -16.23
CA GLU A 226 10.51 19.89 -15.41
C GLU A 226 9.79 20.18 -14.08
N LYS A 227 8.45 20.39 -14.13
CA LYS A 227 7.64 20.66 -12.94
C LYS A 227 7.79 19.53 -11.91
N PHE A 228 7.63 18.28 -12.33
CA PHE A 228 7.66 17.13 -11.42
C PHE A 228 9.06 16.93 -10.84
N LEU A 229 10.09 17.05 -11.67
CA LEU A 229 11.48 16.95 -11.22
C LEU A 229 11.82 17.99 -10.14
N ARG A 230 11.40 19.24 -10.33
CA ARG A 230 11.65 20.31 -9.34
C ARG A 230 10.86 20.08 -8.06
N GLU A 231 9.60 19.70 -8.16
CA GLU A 231 8.75 19.42 -7.00
C GLU A 231 9.26 18.20 -6.22
N MET A 232 9.69 17.14 -6.89
CA MET A 232 10.30 15.97 -6.30
C MET A 232 11.58 16.34 -5.53
N ILE A 233 12.53 17.03 -6.15
CA ILE A 233 13.78 17.47 -5.49
C ILE A 233 13.46 18.38 -4.29
N GLN A 234 12.50 19.29 -4.43
CA GLN A 234 12.11 20.18 -3.34
C GLN A 234 11.55 19.41 -2.15
N SER A 235 10.74 18.38 -2.37
CA SER A 235 10.19 17.54 -1.30
C SER A 235 11.26 16.80 -0.49
N VAL A 236 12.41 16.52 -1.11
CA VAL A 236 13.58 15.96 -0.42
C VAL A 236 14.35 17.04 0.34
N LEU A 237 14.49 18.23 -0.24
CA LEU A 237 15.14 19.37 0.43
C LEU A 237 14.35 19.81 1.67
N ASP A 238 13.04 19.67 1.67
CA ASP A 238 12.14 20.05 2.75
C ASP A 238 12.12 19.06 3.92
N GLN A 239 12.82 17.93 3.84
CA GLN A 239 12.84 16.92 4.90
C GLN A 239 13.36 17.50 6.22
N THR A 240 12.66 17.17 7.31
CA THR A 240 13.02 17.64 8.67
C THR A 240 14.24 16.93 9.22
N TYR A 241 14.48 15.68 8.85
CA TYR A 241 15.74 14.97 9.14
C TYR A 241 16.80 15.33 8.09
N ALA A 242 17.97 15.77 8.53
CA ALA A 242 18.96 16.41 7.65
C ALA A 242 20.03 15.47 7.05
N ASP A 243 20.27 14.28 7.65
CA ASP A 243 21.34 13.37 7.23
C ASP A 243 20.86 12.42 6.12
N TRP A 244 20.75 12.99 4.92
CA TRP A 244 20.35 12.27 3.72
C TRP A 244 21.22 12.66 2.53
N GLU A 245 21.16 11.85 1.49
CA GLU A 245 21.64 12.15 0.15
C GLU A 245 20.59 11.74 -0.88
N LEU A 246 20.51 12.48 -1.97
CA LEU A 246 19.65 12.21 -3.11
C LEU A 246 20.50 11.70 -4.29
N CYS A 247 20.31 10.46 -4.67
CA CYS A 247 21.03 9.80 -5.76
C CYS A 247 20.15 9.66 -6.99
N MET A 248 20.43 10.40 -8.05
CA MET A 248 19.67 10.45 -9.30
C MET A 248 20.49 9.92 -10.47
N ALA A 249 20.00 8.88 -11.15
CA ALA A 249 20.58 8.34 -12.39
C ALA A 249 19.62 8.61 -13.56
N ASP A 250 20.09 9.32 -14.56
CA ASP A 250 19.27 9.88 -15.65
C ASP A 250 19.51 9.15 -16.97
N GLY A 251 18.51 8.33 -17.36
CA GLY A 251 18.43 7.66 -18.64
C GLY A 251 17.70 8.45 -19.74
N SER A 252 17.34 9.72 -19.53
CA SER A 252 16.58 10.55 -20.49
C SER A 252 17.29 10.66 -21.83
N ASP A 253 16.50 10.74 -22.89
CA ASP A 253 16.97 10.88 -24.27
C ASP A 253 17.43 12.32 -24.60
N SER A 254 17.89 12.50 -25.84
CA SER A 254 18.44 13.79 -26.31
C SER A 254 17.40 14.90 -26.46
N GLU A 255 16.11 14.58 -26.47
CA GLU A 255 15.02 15.57 -26.55
C GLU A 255 14.70 16.15 -25.19
N HIS A 256 15.04 15.43 -24.08
CA HIS A 256 14.76 15.81 -22.70
C HIS A 256 16.02 16.29 -21.94
N ARG A 257 16.86 17.12 -22.59
CA ARG A 257 18.11 17.68 -22.00
C ARG A 257 17.88 18.58 -20.81
N ASP A 258 16.67 19.06 -20.63
CA ASP A 258 16.33 19.93 -19.49
C ASP A 258 16.44 19.17 -18.15
N VAL A 259 16.25 17.85 -18.14
CA VAL A 259 16.44 17.00 -16.95
C VAL A 259 17.88 17.16 -16.41
N GLU A 260 18.89 16.95 -17.26
CA GLU A 260 20.29 17.13 -16.89
C GLU A 260 20.59 18.54 -16.42
N LYS A 261 20.12 19.56 -17.16
CA LYS A 261 20.32 20.96 -16.82
C LYS A 261 19.79 21.31 -15.44
N ILE A 262 18.59 20.85 -15.10
CA ILE A 262 17.95 21.07 -13.81
C ILE A 262 18.74 20.38 -12.70
N CYS A 263 19.05 19.09 -12.84
CA CYS A 263 19.84 18.36 -11.84
C CYS A 263 21.18 19.03 -11.56
N ARG A 264 21.90 19.46 -12.62
CA ARG A 264 23.18 20.18 -12.47
C ARG A 264 23.05 21.54 -11.79
N GLN A 265 21.87 22.18 -11.82
CA GLN A 265 21.62 23.40 -11.04
C GLN A 265 21.57 23.06 -9.54
N TYR A 266 20.80 22.03 -9.15
CA TYR A 266 20.66 21.66 -7.74
C TYR A 266 21.98 21.16 -7.11
N ILE A 267 22.77 20.38 -7.83
CA ILE A 267 24.09 19.91 -7.34
C ILE A 267 25.02 21.08 -6.95
N LYS A 268 24.94 22.20 -7.65
CA LYS A 268 25.75 23.37 -7.33
C LYS A 268 25.38 24.07 -6.01
N HIS A 269 24.15 23.84 -5.55
CA HIS A 269 23.61 24.49 -4.36
C HIS A 269 23.55 23.57 -3.14
N ASP A 270 23.47 22.24 -3.35
CA ASP A 270 23.45 21.26 -2.26
C ASP A 270 24.32 20.04 -2.60
N HIS A 271 25.38 19.84 -1.83
CA HIS A 271 26.35 18.75 -2.02
C HIS A 271 25.80 17.37 -1.65
N ARG A 272 24.64 17.29 -0.99
CA ARG A 272 23.95 16.02 -0.69
C ARG A 272 23.27 15.44 -1.94
N ILE A 273 23.12 16.22 -3.00
CA ILE A 273 22.51 15.78 -4.25
C ILE A 273 23.59 15.23 -5.17
N LYS A 274 23.45 13.96 -5.55
CA LYS A 274 24.30 13.25 -6.50
C LYS A 274 23.53 13.00 -7.79
N TYR A 275 24.19 13.16 -8.93
CA TYR A 275 23.56 12.94 -10.23
C TYR A 275 24.54 12.30 -11.20
N GLN A 276 24.06 11.31 -11.92
CA GLN A 276 24.77 10.64 -12.99
C GLN A 276 23.93 10.62 -14.27
N LYS A 277 24.48 11.18 -15.37
CA LYS A 277 23.91 10.99 -16.71
C LYS A 277 24.35 9.65 -17.24
N LEU A 278 23.39 8.79 -17.61
CA LEU A 278 23.64 7.51 -18.23
C LEU A 278 23.82 7.69 -19.75
N GLU A 279 24.65 6.86 -20.36
CA GLU A 279 24.85 6.86 -21.82
C GLU A 279 23.58 6.50 -22.61
N LYS A 280 22.76 5.64 -22.00
CA LYS A 280 21.47 5.20 -22.53
C LYS A 280 20.52 4.86 -21.39
N ASN A 281 19.21 4.81 -21.68
CA ASN A 281 18.22 4.28 -20.76
C ASN A 281 18.46 2.77 -20.55
N LEU A 282 18.65 2.36 -19.29
CA LEU A 282 18.86 0.96 -18.90
C LEU A 282 17.56 0.29 -18.40
N GLY A 283 16.40 0.93 -18.59
CA GLY A 283 15.14 0.51 -17.99
C GLY A 283 15.04 0.92 -16.52
N ILE A 284 13.87 0.71 -15.92
CA ILE A 284 13.63 1.15 -14.54
C ILE A 284 14.59 0.47 -13.56
N SER A 285 14.77 -0.85 -13.65
CA SER A 285 15.70 -1.60 -12.81
C SER A 285 17.15 -1.15 -13.00
N GLY A 286 17.60 -0.98 -14.24
CA GLY A 286 18.97 -0.57 -14.54
C GLY A 286 19.27 0.85 -14.07
N ASN A 287 18.36 1.80 -14.27
CA ASN A 287 18.51 3.16 -13.79
C ASN A 287 18.50 3.21 -12.23
N THR A 288 17.65 2.41 -11.58
CA THR A 288 17.63 2.30 -10.12
C THR A 288 18.94 1.70 -9.58
N ASN A 289 19.49 0.69 -10.23
CA ASN A 289 20.78 0.11 -9.85
C ASN A 289 21.91 1.12 -9.97
N ALA A 290 21.92 1.95 -11.01
CA ALA A 290 22.89 3.05 -11.11
C ALA A 290 22.75 4.08 -9.96
N CYS A 291 21.53 4.34 -9.46
CA CYS A 291 21.34 5.14 -8.25
C CYS A 291 21.93 4.42 -7.01
N LEU A 292 21.72 3.10 -6.88
CA LEU A 292 22.25 2.31 -5.77
C LEU A 292 23.78 2.29 -5.74
N GLU A 293 24.46 2.34 -6.89
CA GLU A 293 25.92 2.43 -6.98
C GLU A 293 26.46 3.75 -6.41
N MET A 294 25.70 4.85 -6.52
CA MET A 294 26.05 6.15 -5.95
C MET A 294 25.73 6.26 -4.45
N ALA A 295 24.86 5.38 -3.95
CA ALA A 295 24.34 5.46 -2.59
C ALA A 295 25.40 5.07 -1.55
N GLU A 296 25.67 5.94 -0.58
CA GLU A 296 26.64 5.74 0.51
C GLU A 296 25.97 5.61 1.88
N GLY A 297 24.68 5.90 1.98
CA GLY A 297 23.92 5.85 3.23
C GLY A 297 23.76 4.45 3.81
N ASP A 298 23.37 4.41 5.06
CA ASP A 298 23.09 3.16 5.81
C ASP A 298 21.76 2.54 5.39
N TYR A 299 20.81 3.37 4.98
CA TYR A 299 19.48 2.98 4.52
C TYR A 299 19.22 3.54 3.13
N ILE A 300 18.44 2.78 2.36
CA ILE A 300 18.00 3.14 1.01
C ILE A 300 16.51 3.43 1.05
N GLY A 301 16.07 4.59 0.54
CA GLY A 301 14.68 4.92 0.29
C GLY A 301 14.39 4.91 -1.21
N LEU A 302 13.39 4.14 -1.64
CA LEU A 302 12.96 4.06 -3.03
C LEU A 302 11.96 5.18 -3.31
N PHE A 303 12.26 6.02 -4.31
CA PHE A 303 11.43 7.19 -4.59
C PHE A 303 11.29 7.41 -6.09
N ASP A 304 10.07 7.68 -6.54
CA ASP A 304 9.76 7.91 -7.95
C ASP A 304 9.95 9.38 -8.33
N HIS A 305 10.32 9.61 -9.60
CA HIS A 305 10.74 10.93 -10.10
C HIS A 305 9.61 11.93 -10.31
N ASP A 306 8.36 11.52 -10.20
CA ASP A 306 7.14 12.32 -10.39
C ASP A 306 6.30 12.49 -9.12
N ASP A 307 6.75 11.92 -8.00
CA ASP A 307 6.06 11.87 -6.73
C ASP A 307 6.61 12.88 -5.70
N LEU A 308 6.01 12.91 -4.50
CA LEU A 308 6.44 13.80 -3.42
C LEU A 308 6.54 13.06 -2.09
N LEU A 309 7.53 13.42 -1.28
CA LEU A 309 7.64 12.99 0.12
C LEU A 309 7.02 14.05 1.04
N HIS A 310 6.37 13.58 2.12
CA HIS A 310 5.99 14.45 3.22
C HIS A 310 7.25 14.96 3.95
N PRO A 311 7.31 16.22 4.42
CA PRO A 311 8.52 16.76 5.08
C PRO A 311 9.00 15.95 6.29
N ALA A 312 8.12 15.28 7.02
CA ALA A 312 8.44 14.42 8.15
C ALA A 312 8.87 13.00 7.77
N ALA A 313 8.89 12.61 6.48
CA ALA A 313 9.05 11.20 6.09
C ALA A 313 10.34 10.57 6.64
N LEU A 314 11.47 11.22 6.47
CA LEU A 314 12.75 10.69 6.96
C LEU A 314 12.88 10.76 8.49
N HIS A 315 12.23 11.73 9.13
CA HIS A 315 12.20 11.81 10.60
C HIS A 315 11.44 10.62 11.20
N GLU A 316 10.24 10.33 10.72
CA GLU A 316 9.43 9.20 11.20
C GLU A 316 10.10 7.84 10.92
N VAL A 317 10.77 7.71 9.76
CA VAL A 317 11.62 6.54 9.47
C VAL A 317 12.77 6.44 10.47
N MET A 318 13.41 7.55 10.83
CA MET A 318 14.49 7.57 11.83
C MET A 318 13.99 7.21 13.23
N CYS A 319 12.78 7.63 13.62
CA CYS A 319 12.12 7.18 14.85
C CYS A 319 11.97 5.65 14.86
N ALA A 320 11.44 5.06 13.79
CA ALA A 320 11.30 3.60 13.67
C ALA A 320 12.64 2.86 13.74
N VAL A 321 13.70 3.43 13.17
CA VAL A 321 15.07 2.88 13.25
C VAL A 321 15.60 2.93 14.68
N CYS A 322 15.43 4.05 15.39
CA CYS A 322 15.94 4.23 16.74
C CYS A 322 15.16 3.45 17.80
N GLU A 323 13.82 3.51 17.74
CA GLU A 323 12.96 2.97 18.79
C GLU A 323 12.73 1.47 18.63
N GLN A 324 12.62 1.00 17.40
CA GLN A 324 12.24 -0.37 17.11
C GLN A 324 13.36 -1.21 16.49
N GLY A 325 14.48 -0.59 16.10
CA GLY A 325 15.57 -1.29 15.40
C GLY A 325 15.17 -1.77 14.02
N ALA A 326 14.27 -1.06 13.35
CA ALA A 326 13.75 -1.43 12.06
C ALA A 326 14.85 -1.52 10.99
N ASP A 327 14.86 -2.59 10.20
CA ASP A 327 15.77 -2.76 9.05
C ASP A 327 15.02 -2.77 7.70
N PHE A 328 13.68 -2.86 7.73
CA PHE A 328 12.79 -2.62 6.62
C PHE A 328 11.57 -1.82 7.10
N ILE A 329 11.26 -0.72 6.45
CA ILE A 329 10.20 0.22 6.83
C ILE A 329 9.34 0.54 5.60
N TYR A 330 8.05 0.70 5.80
CA TYR A 330 7.14 1.24 4.79
C TYR A 330 6.05 2.10 5.45
N THR A 331 5.47 3.00 4.64
CA THR A 331 4.50 3.99 5.12
C THR A 331 3.18 3.88 4.37
N ASP A 332 2.16 4.58 4.85
CA ASP A 332 0.95 4.82 4.07
C ASP A 332 1.22 5.84 2.95
N GLU A 333 0.36 5.86 1.94
CA GLU A 333 0.46 6.77 0.80
C GLU A 333 -0.89 7.37 0.43
N ASN A 334 -0.88 8.49 -0.30
CA ASN A 334 -2.09 9.09 -0.85
C ASN A 334 -1.88 9.51 -2.31
N THR A 335 -2.90 9.33 -3.12
CA THR A 335 -2.85 9.72 -4.53
C THR A 335 -3.29 11.17 -4.69
N PHE A 336 -2.58 11.96 -5.52
CA PHE A 336 -2.89 13.36 -5.79
C PHE A 336 -2.72 13.68 -7.28
N HIS A 337 -3.24 14.84 -7.73
CA HIS A 337 -3.07 15.30 -9.12
C HIS A 337 -2.02 16.41 -9.22
N GLU A 338 -2.32 17.56 -8.64
CA GLU A 338 -1.49 18.76 -8.77
C GLU A 338 -0.66 19.05 -7.51
N THR A 339 -1.28 18.92 -6.34
CA THR A 339 -0.65 19.19 -5.05
C THR A 339 -1.15 18.21 -3.99
N PRO A 340 -0.39 17.96 -2.90
CA PRO A 340 -0.86 17.14 -1.77
C PRO A 340 -2.19 17.60 -1.16
N LYS A 341 -2.57 18.86 -1.35
CA LYS A 341 -3.85 19.42 -0.87
C LYS A 341 -5.06 18.87 -1.63
N ASP A 342 -4.88 18.37 -2.85
CA ASP A 342 -5.93 17.74 -3.65
C ASP A 342 -5.86 16.22 -3.64
N ALA A 343 -5.14 15.64 -2.68
CA ALA A 343 -5.05 14.21 -2.51
C ALA A 343 -6.43 13.58 -2.26
N PHE A 344 -6.71 12.42 -2.89
CA PHE A 344 -8.08 11.93 -3.03
C PHE A 344 -8.26 10.42 -2.81
N CYS A 345 -7.19 9.65 -2.70
CA CYS A 345 -7.26 8.19 -2.57
C CYS A 345 -6.18 7.69 -1.60
N PRO A 346 -6.39 7.85 -0.27
CA PRO A 346 -5.45 7.35 0.71
C PRO A 346 -5.43 5.82 0.67
N HIS A 347 -4.22 5.27 0.71
CA HIS A 347 -3.95 3.85 0.81
C HIS A 347 -3.36 3.56 2.19
N PHE A 348 -4.23 3.15 3.10
CA PHE A 348 -3.86 2.70 4.44
C PHE A 348 -3.47 1.22 4.37
N LYS A 349 -2.29 0.90 4.86
CA LYS A 349 -1.68 -0.41 4.75
C LYS A 349 -1.80 -1.19 6.05
N PRO A 350 -1.86 -2.52 6.02
CA PRO A 350 -1.75 -3.32 7.23
C PRO A 350 -0.31 -3.35 7.73
N ASP A 351 -0.12 -3.69 9.01
CA ASP A 351 1.17 -4.16 9.49
C ASP A 351 1.64 -5.36 8.66
N TYR A 352 2.95 -5.67 8.74
CA TYR A 352 3.53 -6.67 7.86
C TYR A 352 2.78 -8.00 7.89
N ALA A 353 2.15 -8.31 6.77
CA ALA A 353 1.32 -9.47 6.54
C ALA A 353 1.83 -10.24 5.32
N PRO A 354 2.71 -11.24 5.49
CA PRO A 354 3.35 -11.94 4.39
C PRO A 354 2.36 -12.62 3.43
N ASP A 355 1.23 -13.14 3.92
CA ASP A 355 0.21 -13.74 3.06
C ASP A 355 -0.53 -12.71 2.21
N THR A 356 -0.76 -11.52 2.76
CA THR A 356 -1.30 -10.38 2.00
C THR A 356 -0.31 -9.91 0.95
N LEU A 357 0.99 -9.83 1.30
CA LEU A 357 2.04 -9.45 0.36
C LEU A 357 2.15 -10.45 -0.80
N ARG A 358 1.94 -11.74 -0.56
CA ARG A 358 1.87 -12.77 -1.60
C ARG A 358 0.65 -12.66 -2.50
N SER A 359 -0.36 -11.90 -2.11
CA SER A 359 -1.56 -11.66 -2.92
C SER A 359 -1.46 -10.43 -3.80
N TYR A 360 -0.81 -9.36 -3.34
CA TYR A 360 -0.51 -8.15 -4.09
C TYR A 360 0.54 -7.30 -3.36
N ASN A 361 1.24 -6.45 -4.10
CA ASN A 361 2.20 -5.50 -3.52
C ASN A 361 1.47 -4.35 -2.83
N TYR A 362 1.11 -4.53 -1.56
CA TYR A 362 0.51 -3.46 -0.77
C TYR A 362 1.55 -2.50 -0.16
N ILE A 363 2.82 -2.91 -0.08
CA ILE A 363 3.90 -2.12 0.53
C ILE A 363 4.23 -0.90 -0.32
N CYS A 364 4.50 -1.11 -1.61
CA CYS A 364 4.75 -0.11 -2.66
C CYS A 364 5.62 1.08 -2.20
N HIS A 365 5.04 2.22 -1.81
CA HIS A 365 5.73 3.45 -1.38
C HIS A 365 5.33 3.81 0.08
N PHE A 366 6.10 4.51 0.86
CA PHE A 366 7.53 4.78 0.75
C PHE A 366 8.29 3.62 1.37
N THR A 367 9.05 2.89 0.58
CA THR A 367 9.84 1.76 1.06
C THR A 367 11.25 2.20 1.41
N VAL A 368 11.66 1.95 2.66
CA VAL A 368 13.00 2.22 3.17
C VAL A 368 13.58 0.96 3.80
N PHE A 369 14.83 0.63 3.48
CA PHE A 369 15.46 -0.57 4.01
C PHE A 369 16.94 -0.38 4.27
N GLN A 370 17.48 -1.14 5.20
CA GLN A 370 18.90 -1.09 5.51
C GLN A 370 19.72 -1.60 4.33
N LYS A 371 20.70 -0.81 3.87
CA LYS A 371 21.54 -1.12 2.68
C LYS A 371 22.18 -2.50 2.74
N LYS A 372 22.51 -2.99 3.94
CA LYS A 372 23.11 -4.33 4.11
C LYS A 372 22.23 -5.46 3.57
N LEU A 373 20.89 -5.30 3.52
CA LEU A 373 19.97 -6.31 3.01
C LEU A 373 20.20 -6.59 1.52
N LEU A 374 20.76 -5.62 0.76
CA LEU A 374 21.11 -5.83 -0.65
C LEU A 374 22.21 -6.89 -0.85
N LYS A 375 23.00 -7.22 0.18
CA LYS A 375 24.02 -8.28 0.07
C LYS A 375 23.38 -9.65 -0.16
N GLU A 376 22.25 -9.90 0.47
CA GLU A 376 21.50 -11.15 0.37
C GLU A 376 20.42 -11.07 -0.72
N ALA A 377 19.67 -9.97 -0.74
CA ALA A 377 18.59 -9.79 -1.71
C ALA A 377 19.09 -9.55 -3.15
N GLY A 378 20.29 -8.98 -3.32
CA GLY A 378 20.83 -8.57 -4.61
C GLY A 378 20.21 -7.25 -5.11
N ALA A 379 20.61 -6.83 -6.31
CA ALA A 379 20.13 -5.61 -6.97
C ALA A 379 18.76 -5.78 -7.64
N PHE A 380 18.22 -4.71 -8.24
CA PHE A 380 17.02 -4.80 -9.07
C PHE A 380 17.29 -5.62 -10.33
N ARG A 381 16.30 -6.37 -10.78
CA ARG A 381 16.40 -7.32 -11.88
C ARG A 381 15.51 -6.89 -13.05
N SER A 382 16.09 -6.66 -14.21
CA SER A 382 15.37 -6.13 -15.38
C SER A 382 14.34 -7.10 -15.97
N GLU A 383 14.48 -8.41 -15.71
CA GLU A 383 13.46 -9.38 -16.07
C GLU A 383 12.11 -9.20 -15.38
N PHE A 384 12.09 -8.37 -14.31
CA PHE A 384 10.88 -8.01 -13.56
C PHE A 384 10.44 -6.56 -13.81
N ASP A 385 10.99 -5.86 -14.80
CA ASP A 385 10.57 -4.49 -15.13
C ASP A 385 9.05 -4.38 -15.28
N GLY A 386 8.47 -3.40 -14.58
CA GLY A 386 7.02 -3.20 -14.41
C GLY A 386 6.42 -3.81 -13.14
N SER A 387 7.18 -4.67 -12.44
CA SER A 387 6.91 -5.17 -11.09
C SER A 387 8.23 -5.38 -10.32
N GLN A 388 9.27 -4.62 -10.69
CA GLN A 388 10.61 -4.70 -10.12
C GLN A 388 10.66 -4.32 -8.63
N ASP A 389 9.81 -3.42 -8.21
CA ASP A 389 9.59 -3.02 -6.82
C ASP A 389 9.03 -4.20 -6.01
N TYR A 390 8.04 -4.90 -6.55
CA TYR A 390 7.45 -6.06 -5.91
C TYR A 390 8.44 -7.22 -5.75
N ASP A 391 9.22 -7.52 -6.80
CA ASP A 391 10.31 -8.49 -6.73
C ASP A 391 11.34 -8.12 -5.66
N MET A 392 11.73 -6.84 -5.59
CA MET A 392 12.68 -6.36 -4.60
C MET A 392 12.10 -6.44 -3.18
N VAL A 393 10.87 -6.00 -2.97
CA VAL A 393 10.20 -6.07 -1.66
C VAL A 393 10.10 -7.51 -1.17
N LEU A 394 9.70 -8.46 -2.03
CA LEU A 394 9.65 -9.88 -1.67
C LEU A 394 11.01 -10.39 -1.21
N ARG A 395 12.09 -10.09 -1.96
CA ARG A 395 13.44 -10.53 -1.61
C ARG A 395 13.97 -9.86 -0.34
N LEU A 396 13.75 -8.56 -0.17
CA LEU A 396 14.21 -7.84 1.03
C LEU A 396 13.50 -8.34 2.29
N THR A 397 12.19 -8.61 2.21
CA THR A 397 11.41 -9.08 3.37
C THR A 397 11.73 -10.52 3.77
N GLU A 398 12.37 -11.31 2.89
CA GLU A 398 12.91 -12.64 3.22
C GLU A 398 14.11 -12.57 4.18
N TYR A 399 14.88 -11.47 4.15
CA TYR A 399 16.10 -11.27 4.95
C TYR A 399 15.96 -10.22 6.05
N ALA A 400 14.91 -9.42 6.02
CA ALA A 400 14.67 -8.41 7.05
C ALA A 400 14.35 -9.07 8.41
N HIS A 401 14.96 -8.56 9.47
CA HIS A 401 14.73 -9.04 10.84
C HIS A 401 13.64 -8.26 11.55
N LYS A 402 13.49 -6.98 11.24
CA LYS A 402 12.49 -6.10 11.84
C LYS A 402 11.83 -5.24 10.79
N ILE A 403 10.66 -5.69 10.35
CA ILE A 403 9.80 -4.96 9.42
C ILE A 403 8.84 -4.10 10.22
N VAL A 404 8.80 -2.80 9.92
CA VAL A 404 7.94 -1.82 10.61
C VAL A 404 7.08 -1.08 9.58
N HIS A 405 5.79 -1.02 9.84
CA HIS A 405 4.84 -0.16 9.18
C HIS A 405 4.68 1.13 9.97
N ILE A 406 4.79 2.27 9.30
CA ILE A 406 4.46 3.58 9.85
C ILE A 406 3.07 3.95 9.29
N PRO A 407 2.01 3.93 10.12
CA PRO A 407 0.62 4.12 9.67
C PRO A 407 0.30 5.61 9.42
N GLU A 408 1.15 6.28 8.67
CA GLU A 408 1.07 7.70 8.36
C GLU A 408 1.31 7.92 6.87
N ILE A 409 0.56 8.86 6.27
CA ILE A 409 0.69 9.24 4.87
C ILE A 409 1.94 10.10 4.71
N LEU A 410 3.06 9.45 4.42
CA LEU A 410 4.36 10.10 4.23
C LEU A 410 4.82 10.13 2.77
N TYR A 411 4.03 9.56 1.87
CA TYR A 411 4.27 9.51 0.45
C TYR A 411 3.03 9.97 -0.33
N TYR A 412 3.25 10.78 -1.36
CA TYR A 412 2.19 11.27 -2.25
C TYR A 412 2.46 10.80 -3.67
N TRP A 413 1.60 9.89 -4.15
CA TRP A 413 1.67 9.28 -5.46
C TRP A 413 0.91 10.13 -6.50
N ARG A 414 1.62 10.62 -7.51
CA ARG A 414 1.02 11.51 -8.52
C ARG A 414 0.27 10.73 -9.59
N ALA A 415 -1.02 11.04 -9.75
CA ALA A 415 -1.84 10.53 -10.84
C ALA A 415 -1.77 11.47 -12.05
N HIS A 416 -1.23 10.98 -13.16
CA HIS A 416 -1.20 11.67 -14.45
C HIS A 416 -1.36 10.66 -15.60
N LYS A 417 -1.63 11.16 -16.83
CA LYS A 417 -1.98 10.34 -18.02
C LYS A 417 -1.03 9.19 -18.35
N ASN A 418 0.23 9.28 -17.95
CA ASN A 418 1.26 8.27 -18.21
C ASN A 418 1.58 7.43 -16.96
N SER A 419 0.94 7.69 -15.84
CA SER A 419 1.13 7.01 -14.56
C SER A 419 0.37 5.68 -14.53
N VAL A 420 0.96 4.68 -13.89
CA VAL A 420 0.30 3.38 -13.62
C VAL A 420 -0.92 3.57 -12.70
N ALA A 421 -0.98 4.66 -11.92
CA ALA A 421 -2.12 5.03 -11.09
C ALA A 421 -3.44 5.21 -11.87
N GLU A 422 -3.38 5.53 -13.17
CA GLU A 422 -4.58 5.80 -13.98
C GLU A 422 -5.12 4.56 -14.71
N SER A 423 -4.32 3.48 -14.94
CA SER A 423 -4.77 2.28 -15.66
C SER A 423 -3.91 1.04 -15.36
N ILE A 424 -4.37 0.22 -14.44
CA ILE A 424 -3.79 -1.12 -14.13
C ILE A 424 -3.85 -2.06 -15.35
N GLY A 425 -4.78 -1.85 -16.30
CA GLY A 425 -4.98 -2.68 -17.50
C GLY A 425 -4.04 -2.38 -18.67
N ALA A 426 -3.22 -1.33 -18.58
CA ALA A 426 -2.45 -0.83 -19.74
C ALA A 426 -1.18 -1.65 -20.06
N LYS A 427 -0.70 -2.52 -19.17
CA LYS A 427 0.59 -3.22 -19.35
C LYS A 427 0.50 -4.71 -18.97
N PRO A 428 0.11 -5.60 -19.89
CA PRO A 428 0.01 -7.06 -19.64
C PRO A 428 1.31 -7.69 -19.12
N TYR A 429 2.48 -7.13 -19.46
CA TYR A 429 3.78 -7.64 -19.02
C TYR A 429 4.02 -7.48 -17.52
N THR A 430 3.40 -6.46 -16.86
CA THR A 430 3.55 -6.23 -15.42
C THR A 430 2.97 -7.39 -14.60
N LEU A 431 1.81 -7.91 -15.01
CA LEU A 431 1.20 -9.08 -14.37
C LEU A 431 2.06 -10.34 -14.52
N ALA A 432 2.67 -10.53 -15.69
CA ALA A 432 3.58 -11.65 -15.91
C ALA A 432 4.83 -11.55 -15.03
N ALA A 433 5.42 -10.35 -14.91
CA ALA A 433 6.56 -10.08 -14.04
C ALA A 433 6.21 -10.33 -12.56
N ALA A 434 5.06 -9.79 -12.08
CA ALA A 434 4.59 -10.01 -10.72
C ALA A 434 4.37 -11.50 -10.39
N ARG A 435 3.75 -12.25 -11.32
CA ARG A 435 3.55 -13.70 -11.18
C ARG A 435 4.88 -14.44 -11.08
N SER A 436 5.85 -14.08 -11.93
CA SER A 436 7.19 -14.69 -11.91
C SER A 436 7.92 -14.37 -10.60
N ALA A 437 7.87 -13.13 -10.12
CA ALA A 437 8.45 -12.72 -8.85
C ALA A 437 7.87 -13.52 -7.68
N LEU A 438 6.55 -13.67 -7.62
CA LEU A 438 5.87 -14.49 -6.61
C LEU A 438 6.25 -15.97 -6.71
N GLN A 439 6.29 -16.54 -7.91
CA GLN A 439 6.66 -17.95 -8.07
C GLN A 439 8.10 -18.23 -7.66
N GLU A 440 9.02 -17.29 -7.90
CA GLU A 440 10.40 -17.37 -7.41
C GLU A 440 10.48 -17.18 -5.90
N HIS A 441 9.70 -16.23 -5.34
CA HIS A 441 9.61 -16.04 -3.89
C HIS A 441 9.17 -17.34 -3.19
N LEU A 442 8.09 -18.00 -3.68
CA LEU A 442 7.64 -19.27 -3.10
C LEU A 442 8.73 -20.34 -3.11
N LYS A 443 9.54 -20.41 -4.19
CA LYS A 443 10.67 -21.34 -4.27
C LYS A 443 11.76 -21.02 -3.26
N ARG A 444 12.11 -19.73 -3.08
CA ARG A 444 13.17 -19.30 -2.15
C ARG A 444 12.83 -19.59 -0.69
N ILE A 445 11.54 -19.48 -0.33
CA ILE A 445 11.07 -19.75 1.05
C ILE A 445 10.61 -21.19 1.26
N ASP A 446 10.86 -22.09 0.28
CA ASP A 446 10.46 -23.52 0.29
C ASP A 446 8.96 -23.73 0.53
N LEU A 447 8.14 -22.83 0.00
CA LEU A 447 6.69 -22.93 0.05
C LEU A 447 6.15 -23.56 -1.24
N ASN A 448 5.59 -24.76 -1.12
CA ASN A 448 5.00 -25.44 -2.26
C ASN A 448 3.64 -24.79 -2.60
N GLY A 449 3.60 -24.05 -3.70
CA GLY A 449 2.43 -23.32 -4.16
C GLY A 449 2.49 -22.97 -5.64
N LYS A 450 1.33 -22.64 -6.20
CA LYS A 450 1.18 -22.15 -7.57
C LYS A 450 0.54 -20.79 -7.54
N VAL A 451 1.13 -19.85 -8.28
CA VAL A 451 0.58 -18.50 -8.44
C VAL A 451 -0.46 -18.51 -9.55
N GLU A 452 -1.68 -18.10 -9.23
CA GLU A 452 -2.81 -17.99 -10.16
C GLU A 452 -3.42 -16.58 -10.06
N ASP A 453 -4.04 -16.13 -11.16
CA ASP A 453 -4.78 -14.86 -11.12
C ASP A 453 -6.03 -14.99 -10.26
N ALA A 454 -6.35 -13.96 -9.49
CA ALA A 454 -7.62 -13.89 -8.77
C ALA A 454 -8.78 -13.86 -9.78
N LYS A 455 -9.79 -14.70 -9.53
CA LYS A 455 -10.99 -14.78 -10.37
C LYS A 455 -12.00 -13.70 -10.01
#